data_bb3efd7d69f51aa3de5d8830b7d3eede
#
_entry.id   bb3efd7d69f51aa3de5d8830b7d3eede
#
_cell.length_a   1.000
_cell.length_b   1.000
_cell.length_c   1.000
_cell.angle_alpha   90.00
_cell.angle_beta   90.00
_cell.angle_gamma   90.00
#
_symmetry.space_group_name_H-M   'P 1'
#
loop_
_entity.id
_entity.type
_entity.pdbx_description
1 polymer ?
#
loop_
_entity_poly.entity_id
_entity_poly.type
_entity_poly.pdbx_seq_one_letter_code
_entity_poly.pdbx_strand_id
1 'polypeptide(L)'
;VLQVKSYQKSIFSKRMPLFLLNFILLLVVSGSGAYVLYDVMEVEWSSWWIIGLQVLFAFVLDDFWFYFYHKWLHDNKFMLKHVHSIHHRAIKPFPLEYLYGHPLEWMMGMIGVVIAFSIILIFMPINLYAFWIFGLLRNLHEIHIHSNIELPLLSKIPLLSKTKHHDDHHAYLDGNYASTFVWMDRIFKSNFNK
;
A
#
# COMPACT_ATOMS: atom_id res chain seq x y z
N VAL A 1 -1.89 18.54 9.97
CA VAL A 1 -0.55 18.54 9.37
C VAL A 1 0.42 18.07 10.44
N LEU A 2 1.18 16.99 10.15
CA LEU A 2 2.14 16.41 11.09
C LEU A 2 3.50 17.12 11.04
N GLN A 3 3.95 17.48 9.86
CA GLN A 3 5.21 18.19 9.63
C GLN A 3 4.97 19.53 8.96
N VAL A 4 5.67 20.58 9.44
CA VAL A 4 5.57 21.96 8.89
C VAL A 4 6.64 22.23 7.81
N LYS A 5 7.41 21.23 7.42
CA LYS A 5 8.49 21.38 6.44
C LYS A 5 7.93 21.60 5.02
N SER A 6 8.35 22.69 4.36
CA SER A 6 7.96 22.98 2.98
C SER A 6 8.57 21.98 2.00
N TYR A 7 7.75 21.51 1.05
CA TYR A 7 8.20 20.67 -0.05
C TYR A 7 8.92 21.54 -1.10
N GLN A 8 10.14 21.21 -1.45
CA GLN A 8 10.90 21.98 -2.44
C GLN A 8 10.45 21.64 -3.86
N LYS A 9 10.01 22.63 -4.64
CA LYS A 9 9.55 22.44 -6.04
C LYS A 9 10.56 21.69 -6.93
N SER A 10 11.86 21.95 -6.74
CA SER A 10 12.93 21.25 -7.48
C SER A 10 13.01 19.75 -7.19
N ILE A 11 12.64 19.31 -5.97
CA ILE A 11 12.57 17.88 -5.61
C ILE A 11 11.41 17.22 -6.35
N PHE A 12 10.25 17.85 -6.39
CA PHE A 12 9.09 17.36 -7.12
C PHE A 12 9.41 17.09 -8.60
N SER A 13 9.99 18.07 -9.30
CA SER A 13 10.37 17.91 -10.71
C SER A 13 11.39 16.79 -10.92
N LYS A 14 12.36 16.64 -10.00
CA LYS A 14 13.37 15.57 -10.08
C LYS A 14 12.77 14.17 -9.86
N ARG A 15 11.70 14.05 -9.07
CA ARG A 15 11.03 12.78 -8.76
C ARG A 15 9.95 12.41 -9.77
N MET A 16 9.49 13.37 -10.56
CA MET A 16 8.39 13.19 -11.52
C MET A 16 8.57 12.00 -12.48
N PRO A 17 9.75 11.74 -13.06
CA PRO A 17 9.91 10.57 -13.94
C PRO A 17 9.60 9.24 -13.24
N LEU A 18 9.98 9.11 -11.97
CA LEU A 18 9.73 7.89 -11.20
C LEU A 18 8.26 7.78 -10.76
N PHE A 19 7.62 8.90 -10.40
CA PHE A 19 6.18 8.95 -10.16
C PHE A 19 5.40 8.47 -11.39
N LEU A 20 5.72 9.02 -12.57
CA LEU A 20 5.06 8.65 -13.82
C LEU A 20 5.30 7.19 -14.19
N LEU A 21 6.53 6.70 -14.05
CA LEU A 21 6.85 5.30 -14.31
C LEU A 21 6.00 4.37 -13.44
N ASN A 22 6.00 4.59 -12.12
CA ASN A 22 5.26 3.73 -11.20
C ASN A 22 3.73 3.89 -11.37
N PHE A 23 3.24 5.06 -11.73
CA PHE A 23 1.84 5.26 -12.07
C PHE A 23 1.44 4.49 -13.35
N ILE A 24 2.27 4.51 -14.39
CA ILE A 24 2.05 3.72 -15.60
C ILE A 24 2.09 2.23 -15.27
N LEU A 25 3.05 1.78 -14.46
CA LEU A 25 3.12 0.39 -14.01
C LEU A 25 1.85 -0.02 -13.24
N LEU A 26 1.34 0.84 -12.36
CA LEU A 26 0.08 0.63 -11.65
C LEU A 26 -1.08 0.40 -12.63
N LEU A 27 -1.23 1.28 -13.62
CA LEU A 27 -2.30 1.15 -14.62
C LEU A 27 -2.15 -0.11 -15.48
N VAL A 28 -0.92 -0.40 -15.93
CA VAL A 28 -0.64 -1.58 -16.77
C VAL A 28 -0.89 -2.86 -15.99
N VAL A 29 -0.37 -2.98 -14.77
CA VAL A 29 -0.53 -4.21 -13.95
C VAL A 29 -2.00 -4.41 -13.56
N SER A 30 -2.70 -3.35 -13.12
CA SER A 30 -4.12 -3.43 -12.75
C SER A 30 -5.00 -3.75 -13.96
N GLY A 31 -4.76 -3.09 -15.10
CA GLY A 31 -5.50 -3.35 -16.34
C GLY A 31 -5.24 -4.74 -16.91
N SER A 32 -3.97 -5.18 -16.91
CA SER A 32 -3.60 -6.54 -17.34
C SER A 32 -4.19 -7.59 -16.41
N GLY A 33 -4.17 -7.35 -15.11
CA GLY A 33 -4.80 -8.24 -14.13
C GLY A 33 -6.31 -8.38 -14.37
N ALA A 34 -7.01 -7.26 -14.56
CA ALA A 34 -8.43 -7.26 -14.89
C ALA A 34 -8.71 -8.00 -16.22
N TYR A 35 -7.89 -7.77 -17.25
CA TYR A 35 -8.03 -8.42 -18.54
C TYR A 35 -7.84 -9.94 -18.47
N VAL A 36 -6.76 -10.39 -17.82
CA VAL A 36 -6.44 -11.83 -17.67
C VAL A 36 -7.47 -12.57 -16.83
N LEU A 37 -8.02 -11.90 -15.82
CA LEU A 37 -9.00 -12.49 -14.90
C LEU A 37 -10.43 -12.32 -15.37
N TYR A 38 -10.70 -11.57 -16.45
CA TYR A 38 -12.05 -11.19 -16.84
C TYR A 38 -13.00 -12.39 -17.03
N ASP A 39 -12.54 -13.46 -17.67
CA ASP A 39 -13.35 -14.66 -17.96
C ASP A 39 -13.69 -15.48 -16.69
N VAL A 40 -12.98 -15.25 -15.59
CA VAL A 40 -13.24 -15.89 -14.29
C VAL A 40 -13.81 -14.92 -13.25
N MET A 41 -14.10 -13.67 -13.68
CA MET A 41 -14.76 -12.68 -12.85
C MET A 41 -16.28 -12.73 -12.97
N GLU A 42 -16.95 -12.50 -11.86
CA GLU A 42 -18.37 -12.17 -11.83
C GLU A 42 -18.54 -10.68 -12.13
N VAL A 43 -19.09 -10.36 -13.32
CA VAL A 43 -19.23 -8.97 -13.79
C VAL A 43 -20.55 -8.33 -13.35
N GLU A 44 -21.51 -9.13 -12.88
CA GLU A 44 -22.77 -8.63 -12.34
C GLU A 44 -22.61 -8.16 -10.90
N TRP A 45 -23.53 -7.29 -10.48
CA TRP A 45 -23.54 -6.82 -9.10
C TRP A 45 -23.98 -7.94 -8.16
N SER A 46 -23.06 -8.41 -7.35
CA SER A 46 -23.35 -9.34 -6.24
C SER A 46 -23.91 -8.60 -5.03
N SER A 47 -24.42 -9.39 -4.06
CA SER A 47 -24.82 -8.83 -2.77
C SER A 47 -23.68 -8.03 -2.14
N TRP A 48 -23.97 -6.83 -1.64
CA TRP A 48 -22.98 -5.90 -1.06
C TRP A 48 -22.08 -6.54 0.00
N TRP A 49 -22.61 -7.51 0.76
CA TRP A 49 -21.83 -8.22 1.79
C TRP A 49 -20.78 -9.16 1.18
N ILE A 50 -21.05 -9.79 0.01
CA ILE A 50 -20.07 -10.61 -0.72
C ILE A 50 -18.94 -9.73 -1.21
N ILE A 51 -19.28 -8.59 -1.83
CA ILE A 51 -18.31 -7.59 -2.29
C ILE A 51 -17.45 -7.14 -1.10
N GLY A 52 -18.11 -6.77 0.01
CA GLY A 52 -17.43 -6.34 1.23
C GLY A 52 -16.49 -7.40 1.84
N LEU A 53 -16.92 -8.68 1.84
CA LEU A 53 -16.08 -9.78 2.30
C LEU A 53 -14.85 -9.99 1.41
N GLN A 54 -15.01 -9.97 0.09
CA GLN A 54 -13.88 -10.10 -0.83
C GLN A 54 -12.88 -8.94 -0.66
N VAL A 55 -13.37 -7.71 -0.53
CA VAL A 55 -12.54 -6.53 -0.28
C VAL A 55 -11.78 -6.65 1.04
N LEU A 56 -12.48 -7.00 2.13
CA LEU A 56 -11.86 -7.15 3.45
C LEU A 56 -10.82 -8.29 3.45
N PHE A 57 -11.14 -9.42 2.84
CA PHE A 57 -10.24 -10.56 2.75
C PHE A 57 -8.99 -10.22 1.92
N ALA A 58 -9.17 -9.51 0.80
CA ALA A 58 -8.06 -9.03 -0.02
C ALA A 58 -7.14 -8.09 0.78
N PHE A 59 -7.69 -7.16 1.57
CA PHE A 59 -6.90 -6.29 2.44
C PHE A 59 -6.12 -7.05 3.50
N VAL A 60 -6.72 -8.04 4.15
CA VAL A 60 -6.05 -8.83 5.20
C VAL A 60 -4.87 -9.59 4.63
N LEU A 61 -5.02 -10.22 3.46
CA LEU A 61 -3.94 -11.00 2.83
C LEU A 61 -2.85 -10.12 2.23
N ASP A 62 -3.23 -9.01 1.57
CA ASP A 62 -2.27 -8.04 1.04
C ASP A 62 -1.43 -7.43 2.17
N ASP A 63 -2.06 -7.02 3.27
CA ASP A 63 -1.40 -6.45 4.44
C ASP A 63 -0.47 -7.46 5.13
N PHE A 64 -0.90 -8.74 5.23
CA PHE A 64 -0.07 -9.81 5.75
C PHE A 64 1.20 -10.00 4.91
N TRP A 65 1.07 -10.11 3.58
CA TRP A 65 2.22 -10.19 2.68
C TRP A 65 3.11 -8.96 2.82
N PHE A 66 2.50 -7.76 2.74
CA PHE A 66 3.22 -6.50 2.75
C PHE A 66 4.06 -6.32 4.01
N TYR A 67 3.55 -6.68 5.19
CA TYR A 67 4.29 -6.60 6.44
C TYR A 67 5.59 -7.39 6.40
N PHE A 68 5.55 -8.67 6.02
CA PHE A 68 6.75 -9.51 5.97
C PHE A 68 7.70 -9.07 4.87
N TYR A 69 7.17 -8.72 3.72
CA TYR A 69 7.94 -8.20 2.60
C TYR A 69 8.65 -6.89 2.98
N HIS A 70 7.93 -5.93 3.56
CA HIS A 70 8.47 -4.64 3.96
C HIS A 70 9.53 -4.77 5.06
N LYS A 71 9.25 -5.60 6.07
CA LYS A 71 10.25 -5.94 7.09
C LYS A 71 11.50 -6.58 6.47
N TRP A 72 11.33 -7.50 5.53
CA TRP A 72 12.46 -8.11 4.82
C TRP A 72 13.27 -7.09 4.01
N LEU A 73 12.64 -6.08 3.39
CA LEU A 73 13.34 -4.99 2.73
C LEU A 73 14.27 -4.22 3.68
N HIS A 74 13.86 -4.04 4.94
CA HIS A 74 14.69 -3.42 5.98
C HIS A 74 15.79 -4.34 6.51
N ASP A 75 15.49 -5.61 6.75
CA ASP A 75 16.43 -6.59 7.29
C ASP A 75 17.53 -6.95 6.27
N ASN A 76 17.22 -6.93 4.98
CA ASN A 76 18.16 -7.25 3.92
C ASN A 76 18.98 -6.02 3.51
N LYS A 77 20.27 -5.98 3.90
CA LYS A 77 21.16 -4.84 3.63
C LYS A 77 21.27 -4.43 2.16
N PHE A 78 21.20 -5.39 1.23
CA PHE A 78 21.24 -5.10 -0.21
C PHE A 78 19.92 -4.44 -0.65
N MET A 79 18.78 -5.00 -0.27
CA MET A 79 17.48 -4.47 -0.65
C MET A 79 17.24 -3.10 -0.01
N LEU A 80 17.58 -2.93 1.26
CA LEU A 80 17.50 -1.64 1.93
C LEU A 80 18.32 -0.58 1.18
N LYS A 81 19.59 -0.89 0.87
CA LYS A 81 20.51 0.08 0.26
C LYS A 81 20.15 0.43 -1.20
N HIS A 82 19.76 -0.55 -2.01
CA HIS A 82 19.63 -0.37 -3.46
C HIS A 82 18.20 -0.22 -3.96
N VAL A 83 17.22 -0.66 -3.19
CA VAL A 83 15.81 -0.66 -3.56
C VAL A 83 15.02 0.27 -2.65
N HIS A 84 14.89 -0.09 -1.38
CA HIS A 84 13.97 0.54 -0.44
C HIS A 84 14.43 1.94 0.03
N SER A 85 15.75 2.19 0.08
CA SER A 85 16.27 3.53 0.39
C SER A 85 15.78 4.62 -0.56
N ILE A 86 15.32 4.27 -1.77
CA ILE A 86 14.76 5.24 -2.71
C ILE A 86 13.45 5.79 -2.14
N HIS A 87 12.57 4.90 -1.66
CA HIS A 87 11.33 5.27 -1.01
C HIS A 87 11.58 6.11 0.26
N HIS A 88 12.52 5.71 1.09
CA HIS A 88 12.90 6.44 2.31
C HIS A 88 13.56 7.81 2.10
N ARG A 89 13.91 8.21 0.87
CA ARG A 89 14.27 9.60 0.57
C ARG A 89 13.07 10.56 0.65
N ALA A 90 11.86 10.03 0.73
CA ALA A 90 10.62 10.78 0.92
C ALA A 90 10.39 11.14 2.40
N ILE A 91 11.35 11.86 3.01
CA ILE A 91 11.30 12.30 4.42
C ILE A 91 10.37 13.49 4.68
N LYS A 92 9.79 14.06 3.63
CA LYS A 92 8.80 15.13 3.71
C LYS A 92 7.51 14.61 3.09
N PRO A 93 6.49 14.32 3.90
CA PRO A 93 5.27 13.70 3.41
C PRO A 93 4.60 14.56 2.33
N PHE A 94 4.34 13.96 1.19
CA PHE A 94 3.59 14.53 0.08
C PHE A 94 2.80 13.39 -0.59
N PRO A 95 1.53 13.60 -0.96
CA PRO A 95 0.66 12.50 -1.41
C PRO A 95 1.21 11.59 -2.50
N LEU A 96 1.98 12.12 -3.46
CA LEU A 96 2.57 11.32 -4.53
C LEU A 96 3.82 10.53 -4.12
N GLU A 97 4.35 10.75 -2.90
CA GLU A 97 5.55 10.04 -2.43
C GLU A 97 5.32 8.52 -2.28
N TYR A 98 4.07 8.05 -2.18
CA TYR A 98 3.77 6.63 -2.22
C TYR A 98 4.19 5.97 -3.55
N LEU A 99 4.25 6.75 -4.66
CA LEU A 99 4.78 6.30 -5.94
C LEU A 99 6.30 6.51 -6.07
N TYR A 100 6.97 7.14 -5.08
CA TYR A 100 8.39 7.34 -5.11
C TYR A 100 9.11 6.15 -4.48
N GLY A 101 9.30 5.11 -5.24
CA GLY A 101 9.97 3.89 -4.85
C GLY A 101 10.63 3.21 -6.05
N HIS A 102 11.49 2.26 -5.80
CA HIS A 102 12.05 1.45 -6.88
C HIS A 102 10.94 0.61 -7.52
N PRO A 103 10.84 0.51 -8.87
CA PRO A 103 9.78 -0.29 -9.51
C PRO A 103 9.71 -1.74 -9.02
N LEU A 104 10.87 -2.36 -8.73
CA LEU A 104 10.91 -3.71 -8.16
C LEU A 104 10.21 -3.79 -6.81
N GLU A 105 10.39 -2.79 -5.94
CA GLU A 105 9.72 -2.73 -4.63
C GLU A 105 8.20 -2.72 -4.80
N TRP A 106 7.73 -1.87 -5.68
CA TRP A 106 6.31 -1.75 -5.96
C TRP A 106 5.74 -3.05 -6.54
N MET A 107 6.42 -3.65 -7.54
CA MET A 107 5.98 -4.91 -8.16
C MET A 107 5.94 -6.08 -7.17
N MET A 108 6.96 -6.20 -6.32
CA MET A 108 6.99 -7.23 -5.27
C MET A 108 5.91 -7.00 -4.22
N GLY A 109 5.59 -5.75 -3.89
CA GLY A 109 4.46 -5.40 -3.03
C GLY A 109 3.12 -5.88 -3.59
N MET A 110 2.93 -5.84 -4.92
CA MET A 110 1.70 -6.31 -5.58
C MET A 110 1.49 -7.84 -5.52
N ILE A 111 2.50 -8.61 -5.12
CA ILE A 111 2.35 -10.07 -4.94
C ILE A 111 1.27 -10.39 -3.90
N GLY A 112 1.13 -9.57 -2.85
CA GLY A 112 0.06 -9.72 -1.87
C GLY A 112 -1.33 -9.67 -2.49
N VAL A 113 -1.54 -8.75 -3.41
CA VAL A 113 -2.80 -8.62 -4.18
C VAL A 113 -3.04 -9.88 -5.03
N VAL A 114 -2.01 -10.37 -5.72
CA VAL A 114 -2.11 -11.58 -6.54
C VAL A 114 -2.47 -12.79 -5.67
N ILE A 115 -1.79 -12.96 -4.53
CA ILE A 115 -2.10 -14.04 -3.56
C ILE A 115 -3.55 -13.93 -3.10
N ALA A 116 -4.00 -12.74 -2.71
CA ALA A 116 -5.33 -12.51 -2.17
C ALA A 116 -6.43 -12.92 -3.17
N PHE A 117 -6.36 -12.43 -4.40
CA PHE A 117 -7.34 -12.75 -5.43
C PHE A 117 -7.23 -14.19 -5.93
N SER A 118 -6.01 -14.77 -5.97
CA SER A 118 -5.86 -16.19 -6.29
C SER A 118 -6.53 -17.10 -5.25
N ILE A 119 -6.43 -16.76 -3.97
CA ILE A 119 -7.10 -17.50 -2.91
C ILE A 119 -8.62 -17.33 -3.01
N ILE A 120 -9.13 -16.13 -3.28
CA ILE A 120 -10.58 -15.91 -3.49
C ILE A 120 -11.10 -16.82 -4.61
N LEU A 121 -10.36 -16.91 -5.74
CA LEU A 121 -10.73 -17.76 -6.88
C LEU A 121 -10.85 -19.25 -6.58
N ILE A 122 -10.16 -19.75 -5.55
CA ILE A 122 -10.30 -21.14 -5.13
C ILE A 122 -11.70 -21.43 -4.57
N PHE A 123 -12.33 -20.42 -3.96
CA PHE A 123 -13.61 -20.59 -3.25
C PHE A 123 -14.81 -20.03 -4.00
N MET A 124 -14.59 -18.95 -4.79
CA MET A 124 -15.67 -18.27 -5.53
C MET A 124 -15.09 -17.40 -6.65
N PRO A 125 -15.90 -17.03 -7.67
CA PRO A 125 -15.50 -16.03 -8.66
C PRO A 125 -15.13 -14.70 -7.99
N ILE A 126 -14.13 -14.00 -8.53
CA ILE A 126 -13.81 -12.63 -8.10
C ILE A 126 -14.91 -11.71 -8.64
N ASN A 127 -15.55 -10.95 -7.76
CA ASN A 127 -16.48 -9.93 -8.22
C ASN A 127 -15.70 -8.72 -8.76
N LEU A 128 -16.05 -8.26 -9.97
CA LEU A 128 -15.37 -7.15 -10.64
C LEU A 128 -15.42 -5.86 -9.81
N TYR A 129 -16.52 -5.60 -9.12
CA TYR A 129 -16.63 -4.43 -8.23
C TYR A 129 -15.74 -4.56 -7.01
N ALA A 130 -15.63 -5.76 -6.42
CA ALA A 130 -14.70 -6.00 -5.30
C ALA A 130 -13.25 -5.75 -5.69
N PHE A 131 -12.83 -6.21 -6.88
CA PHE A 131 -11.50 -5.96 -7.42
C PHE A 131 -11.19 -4.46 -7.54
N TRP A 132 -12.07 -3.68 -8.14
CA TRP A 132 -11.86 -2.25 -8.33
C TRP A 132 -12.01 -1.44 -7.04
N ILE A 133 -12.96 -1.79 -6.16
CA ILE A 133 -13.12 -1.14 -4.86
C ILE A 133 -11.88 -1.36 -3.99
N PHE A 134 -11.36 -2.60 -3.96
CA PHE A 134 -10.11 -2.88 -3.25
C PHE A 134 -8.96 -2.02 -3.80
N GLY A 135 -8.75 -2.01 -5.12
CA GLY A 135 -7.69 -1.22 -5.75
C GLY A 135 -7.82 0.28 -5.45
N LEU A 136 -9.04 0.82 -5.54
CA LEU A 136 -9.32 2.22 -5.22
C LEU A 136 -9.00 2.54 -3.75
N LEU A 137 -9.55 1.76 -2.83
CA LEU A 137 -9.38 2.01 -1.39
C LEU A 137 -7.92 1.84 -0.95
N ARG A 138 -7.21 0.85 -1.50
CA ARG A 138 -5.78 0.64 -1.25
C ARG A 138 -4.95 1.85 -1.67
N ASN A 139 -5.16 2.34 -2.89
CA ASN A 139 -4.43 3.52 -3.38
C ASN A 139 -4.79 4.80 -2.60
N LEU A 140 -6.06 5.00 -2.26
CA LEU A 140 -6.48 6.13 -1.43
C LEU A 140 -5.85 6.07 -0.03
N HIS A 141 -5.72 4.88 0.55
CA HIS A 141 -5.05 4.70 1.83
C HIS A 141 -3.56 5.03 1.75
N GLU A 142 -2.85 4.53 0.73
CA GLU A 142 -1.43 4.86 0.48
C GLU A 142 -1.22 6.38 0.30
N ILE A 143 -2.06 7.04 -0.48
CA ILE A 143 -2.06 8.50 -0.62
C ILE A 143 -2.25 9.18 0.74
N HIS A 144 -3.18 8.67 1.56
CA HIS A 144 -3.49 9.24 2.87
C HIS A 144 -2.31 9.12 3.83
N ILE A 145 -1.71 7.94 4.00
CA ILE A 145 -0.59 7.75 4.94
C ILE A 145 0.68 8.52 4.55
N HIS A 146 0.81 8.88 3.26
CA HIS A 146 1.90 9.73 2.76
C HIS A 146 1.53 11.23 2.69
N SER A 147 0.29 11.62 3.03
CA SER A 147 -0.22 12.98 2.78
C SER A 147 0.24 14.06 3.75
N ASN A 148 0.86 13.71 4.87
CA ASN A 148 1.12 14.62 5.99
C ASN A 148 -0.16 15.14 6.71
N ILE A 149 -1.32 14.57 6.41
CA ILE A 149 -2.61 14.99 6.97
C ILE A 149 -3.27 13.80 7.66
N GLU A 150 -3.57 13.94 8.95
CA GLU A 150 -4.41 12.96 9.65
C GLU A 150 -5.89 13.32 9.44
N LEU A 151 -6.64 12.41 8.82
CA LEU A 151 -8.08 12.59 8.61
C LEU A 151 -8.85 12.11 9.87
N PRO A 152 -9.63 13.00 10.53
CA PRO A 152 -10.29 12.66 11.80
C PRO A 152 -11.24 11.45 11.72
N LEU A 153 -11.83 11.20 10.55
CA LEU A 153 -12.72 10.05 10.34
C LEU A 153 -11.92 8.74 10.30
N LEU A 154 -10.82 8.71 9.54
CA LEU A 154 -9.99 7.52 9.40
C LEU A 154 -9.22 7.20 10.69
N SER A 155 -8.83 8.22 11.46
CA SER A 155 -8.14 8.04 12.74
C SER A 155 -8.99 7.33 13.81
N LYS A 156 -10.31 7.29 13.63
CA LYS A 156 -11.25 6.58 14.53
C LYS A 156 -11.44 5.11 14.18
N ILE A 157 -11.00 4.67 12.98
CA ILE A 157 -11.14 3.27 12.58
C ILE A 157 -10.10 2.45 13.36
N PRO A 158 -10.54 1.46 14.16
CA PRO A 158 -9.62 0.61 14.91
C PRO A 158 -8.68 -0.15 13.97
N LEU A 159 -7.42 -0.26 14.37
CA LEU A 159 -6.37 -0.99 13.64
C LEU A 159 -5.93 -0.36 12.32
N LEU A 160 -6.67 0.56 11.72
CA LEU A 160 -6.23 1.23 10.50
C LEU A 160 -4.94 2.03 10.77
N SER A 161 -3.96 1.90 9.91
CA SER A 161 -2.71 2.67 10.00
C SER A 161 -3.00 4.16 9.83
N LYS A 162 -2.33 4.96 10.63
CA LYS A 162 -2.45 6.42 10.62
C LYS A 162 -1.27 7.03 9.88
N THR A 163 -1.47 8.23 9.35
CA THR A 163 -0.39 8.99 8.72
C THR A 163 0.83 9.12 9.64
N LYS A 164 0.62 9.37 10.94
CA LYS A 164 1.71 9.43 11.91
C LYS A 164 2.48 8.10 12.05
N HIS A 165 1.80 6.96 12.00
CA HIS A 165 2.42 5.64 12.10
C HIS A 165 3.46 5.43 10.97
N HIS A 166 3.09 5.77 9.75
CA HIS A 166 3.93 5.66 8.58
C HIS A 166 5.01 6.76 8.50
N ASP A 167 4.69 7.99 8.94
CA ASP A 167 5.67 9.09 9.04
C ASP A 167 6.77 8.76 10.06
N ASP A 168 6.41 8.16 11.20
CA ASP A 168 7.38 7.66 12.18
C ASP A 168 8.26 6.54 11.58
N HIS A 169 7.70 5.65 10.75
CA HIS A 169 8.48 4.65 10.02
C HIS A 169 9.54 5.29 9.12
N HIS A 170 9.17 6.28 8.30
CA HIS A 170 10.11 7.02 7.46
C HIS A 170 11.17 7.78 8.26
N ALA A 171 10.84 8.22 9.47
CA ALA A 171 11.75 8.97 10.31
C ALA A 171 12.77 8.09 11.06
N TYR A 172 12.36 6.90 11.50
CA TYR A 172 13.15 6.05 12.40
C TYR A 172 13.66 4.75 11.76
N LEU A 173 13.07 4.30 10.67
CA LEU A 173 13.46 3.16 9.83
C LEU A 173 13.33 1.77 10.47
N ASP A 174 13.31 1.65 11.77
CA ASP A 174 13.34 0.37 12.49
C ASP A 174 12.05 0.18 13.28
N GLY A 175 10.99 -0.26 12.58
CA GLY A 175 9.66 -0.52 13.12
C GLY A 175 8.54 0.11 12.31
N ASN A 176 7.27 -0.11 12.72
CA ASN A 176 6.07 0.33 12.02
C ASN A 176 6.03 -0.12 10.56
N TYR A 177 6.29 -1.41 10.32
CA TYR A 177 6.39 -1.96 8.96
C TYR A 177 5.04 -2.17 8.26
N ALA A 178 3.93 -2.17 9.01
CA ALA A 178 2.59 -2.35 8.46
C ALA A 178 2.14 -1.13 7.66
N SER A 179 1.44 -1.36 6.54
CA SER A 179 0.86 -0.30 5.71
C SER A 179 -0.60 -0.05 6.06
N THR A 180 -1.48 -1.03 5.81
CA THR A 180 -2.94 -0.81 5.95
C THR A 180 -3.40 -0.95 7.39
N PHE A 181 -3.03 -2.04 8.06
CA PHE A 181 -3.45 -2.31 9.43
C PHE A 181 -2.26 -2.49 10.35
N VAL A 182 -2.28 -1.83 11.51
CA VAL A 182 -1.19 -1.90 12.51
C VAL A 182 -1.18 -3.19 13.33
N TRP A 183 -2.03 -4.17 13.01
CA TRP A 183 -2.16 -5.40 13.79
C TRP A 183 -0.92 -6.29 13.75
N MET A 184 -0.23 -6.34 12.60
CA MET A 184 1.02 -7.10 12.47
C MET A 184 2.15 -6.49 13.31
N ASP A 185 2.30 -5.15 13.30
CA ASP A 185 3.27 -4.48 14.16
C ASP A 185 3.00 -4.74 15.65
N ARG A 186 1.72 -4.87 16.04
CA ARG A 186 1.35 -5.21 17.43
C ARG A 186 1.69 -6.66 17.77
N ILE A 187 1.38 -7.62 16.89
CA ILE A 187 1.66 -9.04 17.11
C ILE A 187 3.17 -9.28 17.20
N PHE A 188 3.95 -8.72 16.29
CA PHE A 188 5.40 -8.91 16.22
C PHE A 188 6.19 -7.87 17.02
N LYS A 189 5.50 -6.98 17.77
CA LYS A 189 6.11 -5.95 18.64
C LYS A 189 7.10 -5.04 17.90
N SER A 190 6.81 -4.75 16.64
CA SER A 190 7.60 -3.84 15.79
C SER A 190 7.05 -2.42 15.77
N ASN A 191 6.00 -2.10 16.53
CA ASN A 191 5.50 -0.74 16.66
C ASN A 191 6.37 0.10 17.60
N PHE A 192 6.58 1.37 17.23
CA PHE A 192 7.24 2.31 18.16
C PHE A 192 6.33 2.58 19.35
N ASN A 193 6.82 2.27 20.54
CA ASN A 193 6.21 2.60 21.83
C ASN A 193 6.59 4.05 22.19
N LYS A 194 5.93 5.05 21.61
CA LYS A 194 6.12 6.46 21.97
C LYS A 194 4.81 7.12 22.29
#